data_76ad0c9be32263c2e7962658271c7740
#
_entry.id   76ad0c9be32263c2e7962658271c7740
#
_cell.length_a   1.000
_cell.length_b   1.000
_cell.length_c   1.000
_cell.angle_alpha   90.00
_cell.angle_beta   90.00
_cell.angle_gamma   90.00
#
_symmetry.space_group_name_H-M   'P 1'
#
loop_
_entity.id
_entity.type
_entity.pdbx_description
1 polymer ?
#
loop_
_entity_poly.entity_id
_entity_poly.type
_entity_poly.pdbx_seq_one_letter_code
_entity_poly.pdbx_strand_id
1 'polypeptide(L)'
;RPPRSTLFPYTTLFRSLSPVLGMIKANSTEDGIEKAAQTVEFNGLGHSAAIHTTNHEISKAFGKRIKAIRIIENAPSTFGGIGSVYNAFLPSLTLGCGSYGHNSVSNNVSAINLLNIKRIGRRNNNMQWVKLPPKIYFERNSIRYLRDMKEMKKAMIVTDRGMYDLGYVGKIEDVIRRRRNKVDVDLFIDVEPDPSLDMTLKGLEIMKSFQPDTIIAIGGGSSMDAAKVMWLMYEHPEVNFDDIKQKFMDIRKRAFKFPELGKKAKLVCIPTTSGTGSEVTPFAVITDTKENKKYPLTDYALTPTIAIVDPEFAMSMPPRIAADTGIDVLTHAIEAYVSILASDFTDGWAKQAVKLVFENLEKSVLEGDPDARIKMHNAASIAGMAFANAFLGMNHSLAHKIGGEWHIPHGRTNGMLLPHVIRYNGTVPTKLNIWPKIEDYKADKKYRELAELIGLHPKTDAEGVEMFAQAVEKLWVKVGGAVNVKSQNISKADWEESVHRIAMNAYEDQCTPANPRMPMVKDMEAILETIYDYESPFAKK
;
A
#
# COMPACT_ATOMS: atom_id res chain seq x y z
N ARG A 1 -18.99 -0.23 52.05
CA ARG A 1 -18.76 -1.21 50.96
C ARG A 1 -20.08 -1.88 50.66
N PRO A 2 -20.59 -1.94 49.42
CA PRO A 2 -21.81 -2.69 49.08
C PRO A 2 -21.60 -4.19 49.35
N PRO A 3 -22.66 -4.94 49.66
CA PRO A 3 -22.56 -6.36 49.98
C PRO A 3 -21.94 -7.17 48.83
N ARG A 4 -20.92 -7.92 49.19
CA ARG A 4 -20.08 -8.70 48.25
C ARG A 4 -20.76 -9.86 47.50
N SER A 5 -22.02 -10.12 47.76
CA SER A 5 -22.60 -11.45 47.44
C SER A 5 -23.23 -11.63 46.06
N THR A 6 -23.60 -10.58 45.37
CA THR A 6 -24.33 -10.72 44.09
C THR A 6 -23.60 -10.23 42.82
N LEU A 7 -22.55 -9.45 42.97
CA LEU A 7 -21.82 -8.90 41.83
C LEU A 7 -20.39 -9.48 41.68
N PHE A 8 -19.96 -10.27 42.66
CA PHE A 8 -18.57 -10.70 42.77
C PHE A 8 -18.05 -11.58 41.62
N PRO A 9 -18.79 -12.51 41.05
CA PRO A 9 -18.27 -13.33 39.94
C PRO A 9 -17.99 -12.54 38.65
N TYR A 10 -18.78 -11.48 38.40
CA TYR A 10 -18.76 -10.76 37.14
C TYR A 10 -17.71 -9.63 37.13
N THR A 11 -17.53 -8.97 38.24
CA THR A 11 -16.67 -7.77 38.33
C THR A 11 -15.19 -8.08 38.41
N THR A 12 -14.82 -9.24 38.96
CA THR A 12 -13.42 -9.70 38.96
C THR A 12 -12.98 -10.13 37.57
N LEU A 13 -13.89 -10.62 36.74
CA LEU A 13 -13.62 -11.04 35.37
C LEU A 13 -13.37 -9.85 34.42
N PHE A 14 -14.01 -8.69 34.67
CA PHE A 14 -13.91 -7.53 33.78
C PHE A 14 -12.58 -6.76 33.88
N ARG A 15 -11.75 -7.00 34.87
CA ARG A 15 -10.47 -6.34 35.07
C ARG A 15 -9.24 -7.24 35.12
N SER A 16 -9.43 -8.51 34.81
CA SER A 16 -8.36 -9.49 35.01
C SER A 16 -7.28 -9.44 33.93
N LEU A 17 -7.42 -8.64 32.84
CA LEU A 17 -6.57 -8.71 31.66
C LEU A 17 -6.36 -10.15 31.17
N SER A 18 -7.33 -11.02 31.48
CA SER A 18 -7.33 -12.43 31.17
C SER A 18 -8.20 -12.69 29.94
N PRO A 19 -8.02 -13.81 29.24
CA PRO A 19 -8.84 -14.18 28.09
C PRO A 19 -10.27 -14.59 28.46
N VAL A 20 -10.75 -14.32 29.66
CA VAL A 20 -12.08 -14.67 30.14
C VAL A 20 -13.02 -13.48 29.96
N LEU A 21 -14.11 -13.67 29.24
CA LEU A 21 -15.18 -12.70 29.02
C LEU A 21 -16.40 -13.02 29.89
N GLY A 22 -16.79 -12.08 30.76
CA GLY A 22 -18.05 -12.16 31.50
C GLY A 22 -19.22 -11.61 30.67
N MET A 23 -20.37 -12.29 30.71
CA MET A 23 -21.58 -11.88 30.01
C MET A 23 -22.71 -11.65 30.97
N ILE A 24 -23.42 -10.53 30.82
CA ILE A 24 -24.62 -10.20 31.63
C ILE A 24 -25.78 -9.94 30.67
N LYS A 25 -26.90 -10.67 30.89
CA LYS A 25 -28.11 -10.47 30.11
C LYS A 25 -28.87 -9.25 30.63
N ALA A 26 -29.32 -8.39 29.70
CA ALA A 26 -30.22 -7.28 29.96
C ALA A 26 -31.64 -7.57 29.43
N ASN A 27 -32.65 -7.02 30.08
CA ASN A 27 -34.05 -7.20 29.72
C ASN A 27 -34.58 -6.06 28.82
N SER A 28 -33.92 -4.92 28.83
CA SER A 28 -34.20 -3.78 27.95
C SER A 28 -32.90 -3.02 27.66
N THR A 29 -32.98 -2.03 26.78
CA THR A 29 -31.86 -1.11 26.49
C THR A 29 -31.46 -0.34 27.73
N GLU A 30 -32.41 0.16 28.51
CA GLU A 30 -32.17 0.95 29.74
C GLU A 30 -31.53 0.08 30.82
N ASP A 31 -32.04 -1.16 31.00
CA ASP A 31 -31.43 -2.14 31.91
C ASP A 31 -30.00 -2.49 31.51
N GLY A 32 -29.74 -2.60 30.19
CA GLY A 32 -28.40 -2.82 29.66
C GLY A 32 -27.43 -1.67 29.94
N ILE A 33 -27.86 -0.44 29.75
CA ILE A 33 -27.07 0.77 30.05
C ILE A 33 -26.78 0.84 31.55
N GLU A 34 -27.76 0.59 32.40
CA GLU A 34 -27.60 0.63 33.85
C GLU A 34 -26.63 -0.44 34.35
N LYS A 35 -26.75 -1.68 33.86
CA LYS A 35 -25.84 -2.78 34.21
C LYS A 35 -24.39 -2.46 33.76
N ALA A 36 -24.24 -1.91 32.58
CA ALA A 36 -22.95 -1.46 32.09
C ALA A 36 -22.36 -0.34 32.98
N ALA A 37 -23.19 0.62 33.40
CA ALA A 37 -22.78 1.69 34.29
C ALA A 37 -22.33 1.16 35.66
N GLN A 38 -23.10 0.25 36.27
CA GLN A 38 -22.74 -0.40 37.52
C GLN A 38 -21.42 -1.16 37.41
N THR A 39 -21.20 -1.84 36.29
CA THR A 39 -19.94 -2.55 36.04
C THR A 39 -18.75 -1.59 35.99
N VAL A 40 -18.88 -0.46 35.28
CA VAL A 40 -17.85 0.59 35.22
C VAL A 40 -17.62 1.24 36.59
N GLU A 41 -18.68 1.54 37.32
CA GLU A 41 -18.61 2.15 38.65
C GLU A 41 -17.96 1.23 39.68
N PHE A 42 -18.11 -0.08 39.53
CA PHE A 42 -17.52 -1.03 40.49
C PHE A 42 -15.99 -1.04 40.42
N ASN A 43 -15.39 -1.08 39.23
CA ASN A 43 -13.94 -1.20 39.09
C ASN A 43 -13.38 -0.72 37.76
N GLY A 44 -14.05 0.17 37.04
CA GLY A 44 -13.63 0.61 35.70
C GLY A 44 -13.75 2.12 35.45
N LEU A 45 -13.87 2.91 36.51
CA LEU A 45 -14.08 4.36 36.39
C LEU A 45 -13.02 5.03 35.52
N GLY A 46 -13.50 5.81 34.56
CA GLY A 46 -12.68 6.64 33.70
C GLY A 46 -12.04 5.94 32.49
N HIS A 47 -12.06 4.61 32.40
CA HIS A 47 -11.52 3.87 31.24
C HIS A 47 -12.37 4.03 29.97
N SER A 48 -12.39 3.03 29.14
CA SER A 48 -13.18 2.98 27.90
C SER A 48 -14.40 2.10 28.06
N ALA A 49 -15.47 2.42 27.34
CA ALA A 49 -16.64 1.56 27.17
C ALA A 49 -17.04 1.51 25.69
N ALA A 50 -17.57 0.38 25.24
CA ALA A 50 -18.04 0.21 23.88
C ALA A 50 -19.53 -0.09 23.85
N ILE A 51 -20.22 0.42 22.82
CA ILE A 51 -21.60 0.12 22.53
C ILE A 51 -21.76 -0.25 21.06
N HIS A 52 -22.53 -1.27 20.79
CA HIS A 52 -22.92 -1.68 19.44
C HIS A 52 -24.40 -1.37 19.22
N THR A 53 -24.70 -0.36 18.43
CA THR A 53 -26.04 0.09 18.11
C THR A 53 -26.08 0.89 16.82
N THR A 54 -27.19 0.82 16.10
CA THR A 54 -27.50 1.71 14.96
C THR A 54 -28.34 2.92 15.38
N ASN A 55 -28.82 2.94 16.61
CA ASN A 55 -29.65 4.01 17.14
C ASN A 55 -28.80 5.06 17.88
N HIS A 56 -28.71 6.25 17.31
CA HIS A 56 -27.92 7.35 17.83
C HIS A 56 -28.39 7.86 19.22
N GLU A 57 -29.67 7.82 19.51
CA GLU A 57 -30.19 8.26 20.82
C GLU A 57 -29.81 7.28 21.94
N ILE A 58 -29.76 5.98 21.62
CA ILE A 58 -29.24 4.96 22.55
C ILE A 58 -27.74 5.21 22.82
N SER A 59 -26.97 5.48 21.78
CA SER A 59 -25.54 5.82 21.94
C SER A 59 -25.33 7.06 22.81
N LYS A 60 -26.13 8.09 22.63
CA LYS A 60 -26.10 9.30 23.47
C LYS A 60 -26.48 9.00 24.92
N ALA A 61 -27.54 8.22 25.14
CA ALA A 61 -27.96 7.84 26.49
C ALA A 61 -26.87 7.05 27.22
N PHE A 62 -26.25 6.08 26.53
CA PHE A 62 -25.11 5.33 27.03
C PHE A 62 -23.94 6.26 27.38
N GLY A 63 -23.55 7.15 26.46
CA GLY A 63 -22.46 8.11 26.67
C GLY A 63 -22.69 9.06 27.84
N LYS A 64 -23.94 9.45 28.11
CA LYS A 64 -24.31 10.28 29.27
C LYS A 64 -24.22 9.50 30.59
N ARG A 65 -24.65 8.24 30.59
CA ARG A 65 -24.73 7.44 31.82
C ARG A 65 -23.41 6.82 32.25
N ILE A 66 -22.59 6.38 31.30
CA ILE A 66 -21.33 5.69 31.61
C ILE A 66 -20.24 6.65 32.06
N LYS A 67 -19.62 6.36 33.20
CA LYS A 67 -18.48 7.14 33.74
C LYS A 67 -17.13 6.68 33.13
N ALA A 68 -17.05 6.67 31.81
CA ALA A 68 -15.83 6.44 31.04
C ALA A 68 -15.54 7.63 30.15
N ILE A 69 -14.24 7.93 29.92
CA ILE A 69 -13.81 9.08 29.10
C ILE A 69 -13.97 8.79 27.61
N ARG A 70 -13.75 7.54 27.20
CA ARG A 70 -13.86 7.12 25.80
C ARG A 70 -15.04 6.17 25.64
N ILE A 71 -16.00 6.63 24.86
CA ILE A 71 -17.14 5.81 24.42
C ILE A 71 -16.92 5.43 22.97
N ILE A 72 -16.85 4.13 22.72
CA ILE A 72 -16.59 3.56 21.39
C ILE A 72 -17.90 3.03 20.83
N GLU A 73 -18.29 3.48 19.64
CA GLU A 73 -19.51 3.05 18.97
C GLU A 73 -19.17 2.12 17.81
N ASN A 74 -19.75 0.92 17.79
CA ASN A 74 -19.64 -0.08 16.73
C ASN A 74 -18.19 -0.50 16.40
N ALA A 75 -17.32 -0.50 17.38
CA ALA A 75 -15.96 -0.98 17.27
C ALA A 75 -15.47 -1.59 18.59
N PRO A 76 -14.50 -2.51 18.56
CA PRO A 76 -13.89 -3.07 19.77
C PRO A 76 -13.26 -1.97 20.63
N SER A 77 -13.43 -2.06 21.94
CA SER A 77 -12.89 -1.09 22.91
C SER A 77 -11.38 -0.92 22.78
N THR A 78 -10.64 -2.01 22.58
CA THR A 78 -9.18 -2.00 22.47
C THR A 78 -8.70 -1.14 21.30
N PHE A 79 -9.24 -1.38 20.11
CA PHE A 79 -8.83 -0.65 18.91
C PHE A 79 -9.47 0.73 18.81
N GLY A 80 -10.76 0.83 19.13
CA GLY A 80 -11.46 2.10 19.13
C GLY A 80 -10.92 3.08 20.16
N GLY A 81 -10.44 2.60 21.31
CA GLY A 81 -9.82 3.42 22.34
C GLY A 81 -8.47 4.03 21.95
N ILE A 82 -7.71 3.34 21.09
CA ILE A 82 -6.44 3.85 20.55
C ILE A 82 -6.67 5.02 19.58
N GLY A 83 -7.77 5.00 18.85
CA GLY A 83 -8.10 6.04 17.87
C GLY A 83 -7.46 5.83 16.49
N SER A 84 -7.18 6.92 15.78
CA SER A 84 -6.57 6.90 14.42
C SER A 84 -7.45 6.24 13.36
N VAL A 85 -7.04 5.08 12.86
CA VAL A 85 -7.70 4.37 11.74
C VAL A 85 -9.15 3.98 12.05
N TYR A 86 -9.48 3.78 13.32
CA TYR A 86 -10.79 3.25 13.74
C TYR A 86 -11.84 4.33 13.98
N ASN A 87 -11.43 5.55 14.27
CA ASN A 87 -12.32 6.68 14.54
C ASN A 87 -11.56 8.01 14.52
N ALA A 88 -12.24 9.11 14.87
CA ALA A 88 -11.67 10.45 14.86
C ALA A 88 -10.88 10.81 16.15
N PHE A 89 -10.63 9.87 17.06
CA PHE A 89 -9.79 10.15 18.22
C PHE A 89 -8.33 10.30 17.81
N LEU A 90 -7.62 11.21 18.44
CA LEU A 90 -6.17 11.27 18.32
C LEU A 90 -5.55 9.96 18.81
N PRO A 91 -4.53 9.42 18.10
CA PRO A 91 -3.85 8.19 18.53
C PRO A 91 -3.29 8.32 19.94
N SER A 92 -3.56 7.33 20.78
CA SER A 92 -3.03 7.31 22.15
C SER A 92 -2.87 5.88 22.64
N LEU A 93 -1.67 5.57 23.09
CA LEU A 93 -1.35 4.30 23.79
C LEU A 93 -1.53 4.44 25.31
N THR A 94 -1.49 5.65 25.83
CA THR A 94 -1.68 5.93 27.27
C THR A 94 -3.08 6.47 27.49
N LEU A 95 -3.91 5.70 28.19
CA LEU A 95 -5.29 6.04 28.48
C LEU A 95 -5.40 6.58 29.91
N GLY A 96 -5.41 7.91 30.06
CA GLY A 96 -5.72 8.55 31.34
C GLY A 96 -7.19 8.34 31.70
N CYS A 97 -7.48 8.11 32.97
CA CYS A 97 -8.84 7.89 33.50
C CYS A 97 -9.52 9.19 33.95
N GLY A 98 -8.84 10.33 33.87
CA GLY A 98 -9.36 11.62 34.32
C GLY A 98 -9.77 11.65 35.79
N SER A 99 -10.64 12.59 36.16
CA SER A 99 -11.15 12.70 37.53
C SER A 99 -11.95 11.51 38.01
N TYR A 100 -12.59 10.74 37.08
CA TYR A 100 -13.28 9.50 37.45
C TYR A 100 -12.33 8.42 37.99
N GLY A 101 -11.10 8.36 37.47
CA GLY A 101 -10.09 7.38 37.85
C GLY A 101 -9.08 7.94 38.88
N HIS A 102 -9.35 9.10 39.42
CA HIS A 102 -8.45 9.80 40.37
C HIS A 102 -7.05 10.07 39.81
N ASN A 103 -6.94 10.28 38.49
CA ASN A 103 -5.67 10.60 37.85
C ASN A 103 -5.48 12.11 37.73
N SER A 104 -4.24 12.57 37.98
CA SER A 104 -3.83 13.94 37.70
C SER A 104 -3.59 14.10 36.20
N VAL A 105 -3.88 15.28 35.66
CA VAL A 105 -3.62 15.64 34.28
C VAL A 105 -2.15 15.99 34.11
N SER A 106 -1.50 15.51 33.05
CA SER A 106 -0.09 15.81 32.78
C SER A 106 0.16 17.21 32.21
N ASN A 107 -0.89 17.94 31.83
CA ASN A 107 -0.83 19.28 31.26
C ASN A 107 -0.99 20.35 32.34
N ASN A 108 -0.64 21.60 32.01
CA ASN A 108 -0.91 22.74 32.92
C ASN A 108 -2.37 22.78 33.34
N VAL A 109 -2.63 22.91 34.62
CA VAL A 109 -3.98 22.96 35.15
C VAL A 109 -4.68 24.22 34.64
N SER A 110 -5.76 24.04 33.93
CA SER A 110 -6.62 25.11 33.41
C SER A 110 -8.09 24.76 33.61
N ALA A 111 -9.01 25.65 33.30
CA ALA A 111 -10.44 25.36 33.38
C ALA A 111 -10.85 24.13 32.57
N ILE A 112 -10.17 23.85 31.45
CA ILE A 112 -10.39 22.65 30.62
C ILE A 112 -10.07 21.36 31.39
N ASN A 113 -9.09 21.39 32.30
CA ASN A 113 -8.70 20.22 33.08
C ASN A 113 -9.72 19.88 34.18
N LEU A 114 -10.61 20.80 34.52
CA LEU A 114 -11.73 20.59 35.45
C LEU A 114 -12.96 19.98 34.78
N LEU A 115 -12.95 19.91 33.42
CA LEU A 115 -14.04 19.36 32.65
C LEU A 115 -13.79 17.90 32.34
N ASN A 116 -14.76 17.04 32.61
CA ASN A 116 -14.77 15.66 32.14
C ASN A 116 -15.27 15.63 30.70
N ILE A 117 -14.34 15.62 29.75
CA ILE A 117 -14.67 15.54 28.33
C ILE A 117 -14.91 14.07 27.96
N LYS A 118 -16.16 13.72 27.67
CA LYS A 118 -16.52 12.44 27.07
C LYS A 118 -16.41 12.53 25.55
N ARG A 119 -15.73 11.58 24.95
CA ARG A 119 -15.61 11.46 23.50
C ARG A 119 -16.36 10.23 23.02
N ILE A 120 -17.27 10.43 22.06
CA ILE A 120 -17.96 9.34 21.35
C ILE A 120 -17.24 9.13 20.04
N GLY A 121 -16.52 8.02 19.94
CA GLY A 121 -15.88 7.60 18.68
C GLY A 121 -16.83 6.72 17.90
N ARG A 122 -17.23 7.17 16.72
CA ARG A 122 -18.03 6.41 15.78
C ARG A 122 -17.16 5.77 14.74
N ARG A 123 -17.55 4.58 14.30
CA ARG A 123 -16.95 3.98 13.12
C ARG A 123 -17.12 4.95 11.94
N ASN A 124 -16.01 5.35 11.37
CA ASN A 124 -16.04 6.20 10.19
C ASN A 124 -16.33 5.31 8.97
N ASN A 125 -17.59 5.27 8.53
CA ASN A 125 -17.96 4.68 7.25
C ASN A 125 -17.55 5.66 6.14
N ASN A 126 -16.26 5.72 5.86
CA ASN A 126 -15.74 6.59 4.83
C ASN A 126 -16.33 6.20 3.48
N MET A 127 -16.77 7.20 2.73
CA MET A 127 -16.96 7.04 1.31
C MET A 127 -15.68 6.49 0.71
N GLN A 128 -15.79 5.38 -0.01
CA GLN A 128 -14.71 4.88 -0.82
C GLN A 128 -14.71 5.66 -2.13
N TRP A 129 -13.52 5.91 -2.66
CA TRP A 129 -13.32 6.56 -3.94
C TRP A 129 -12.04 6.04 -4.58
N VAL A 130 -11.95 6.15 -5.89
CA VAL A 130 -10.77 5.79 -6.66
C VAL A 130 -10.15 7.04 -7.28
N LYS A 131 -8.82 7.08 -7.33
CA LYS A 131 -8.06 8.14 -7.98
C LYS A 131 -7.21 7.53 -9.07
N LEU A 132 -7.30 8.10 -10.26
CA LEU A 132 -6.49 7.80 -11.42
C LEU A 132 -5.97 9.11 -12.02
N PRO A 133 -4.97 9.09 -12.90
CA PRO A 133 -4.66 10.22 -13.75
C PRO A 133 -5.91 10.69 -14.51
N PRO A 134 -6.15 11.99 -14.61
CA PRO A 134 -7.28 12.53 -15.37
C PRO A 134 -7.34 12.06 -16.82
N LYS A 135 -6.17 11.72 -17.40
CA LYS A 135 -6.05 11.19 -18.76
C LYS A 135 -4.98 10.12 -18.83
N ILE A 136 -5.33 9.00 -19.46
CA ILE A 136 -4.41 7.90 -19.77
C ILE A 136 -4.50 7.67 -21.28
N TYR A 137 -3.43 7.96 -22.01
CA TYR A 137 -3.27 7.67 -23.42
C TYR A 137 -2.51 6.36 -23.56
N PHE A 138 -2.98 5.47 -24.40
CA PHE A 138 -2.40 4.15 -24.60
C PHE A 138 -2.40 3.79 -26.10
N GLU A 139 -1.79 2.66 -26.48
CA GLU A 139 -1.53 2.22 -27.84
C GLU A 139 -0.31 2.87 -28.51
N ARG A 140 0.15 2.24 -29.57
CA ARG A 140 1.28 2.72 -30.37
C ARG A 140 1.07 4.14 -30.85
N ASN A 141 2.12 4.95 -30.75
CA ASN A 141 2.12 6.37 -31.11
C ASN A 141 1.25 7.28 -30.21
N SER A 142 0.82 6.82 -29.05
CA SER A 142 0.09 7.67 -28.10
C SER A 142 0.92 8.88 -27.63
N ILE A 143 2.26 8.81 -27.75
CA ILE A 143 3.16 9.94 -27.53
C ILE A 143 2.79 11.18 -28.37
N ARG A 144 2.11 11.00 -29.49
CA ARG A 144 1.65 12.12 -30.35
C ARG A 144 0.75 13.10 -29.61
N TYR A 145 0.13 12.68 -28.50
CA TYR A 145 -0.62 13.60 -27.65
C TYR A 145 0.21 14.81 -27.19
N LEU A 146 1.50 14.67 -27.00
CA LEU A 146 2.37 15.80 -26.64
C LEU A 146 2.34 16.92 -27.69
N ARG A 147 2.08 16.59 -28.96
CA ARG A 147 1.90 17.59 -30.03
C ARG A 147 0.62 18.39 -29.83
N ASP A 148 -0.43 17.75 -29.34
CA ASP A 148 -1.77 18.31 -29.26
C ASP A 148 -2.13 18.86 -27.86
N MET A 149 -1.23 18.70 -26.89
CA MET A 149 -1.37 19.22 -25.53
C MET A 149 -1.37 20.76 -25.53
N LYS A 150 -2.50 21.41 -25.19
CA LYS A 150 -2.73 22.85 -25.46
C LYS A 150 -1.80 23.79 -24.71
N GLU A 151 -1.49 23.56 -23.46
CA GLU A 151 -0.90 24.55 -22.53
C GLU A 151 0.63 24.49 -22.42
N MET A 152 1.32 23.64 -23.19
CA MET A 152 2.75 23.44 -23.10
C MET A 152 3.53 24.57 -23.80
N LYS A 153 4.34 25.31 -23.05
CA LYS A 153 5.27 26.33 -23.51
C LYS A 153 6.71 26.04 -23.12
N LYS A 154 6.90 25.48 -21.92
CA LYS A 154 8.20 25.09 -21.38
C LYS A 154 8.12 23.66 -20.83
N ALA A 155 8.77 22.73 -21.49
CA ALA A 155 8.80 21.33 -21.10
C ALA A 155 10.14 20.95 -20.47
N MET A 156 10.13 20.36 -19.27
CA MET A 156 11.32 19.75 -18.68
C MET A 156 11.20 18.24 -18.76
N ILE A 157 12.15 17.59 -19.43
CA ILE A 157 12.21 16.12 -19.53
C ILE A 157 13.10 15.58 -18.41
N VAL A 158 12.56 14.68 -17.60
CA VAL A 158 13.24 14.00 -16.48
C VAL A 158 13.40 12.53 -16.83
N THR A 159 14.67 12.07 -16.87
CA THR A 159 14.99 10.69 -17.29
C THR A 159 16.36 10.24 -16.75
N ASP A 160 16.73 9.02 -17.08
CA ASP A 160 18.06 8.49 -16.83
C ASP A 160 18.92 8.47 -18.11
N ARG A 161 20.25 8.31 -17.94
CA ARG A 161 21.21 8.29 -19.04
C ARG A 161 20.91 7.18 -20.04
N GLY A 162 20.45 6.01 -19.57
CA GLY A 162 20.13 4.89 -20.46
C GLY A 162 19.01 5.21 -21.45
N MET A 163 17.97 5.89 -21.00
CA MET A 163 16.86 6.32 -21.87
C MET A 163 17.30 7.42 -22.86
N TYR A 164 18.19 8.29 -22.42
CA TYR A 164 18.80 9.29 -23.30
C TYR A 164 19.62 8.64 -24.42
N ASP A 165 20.50 7.70 -24.06
CA ASP A 165 21.40 7.01 -25.00
C ASP A 165 20.62 6.09 -25.98
N LEU A 166 19.46 5.55 -25.55
CA LEU A 166 18.53 4.83 -26.43
C LEU A 166 17.76 5.74 -27.41
N GLY A 167 17.95 7.06 -27.33
CA GLY A 167 17.33 8.04 -28.22
C GLY A 167 15.85 8.32 -27.91
N TYR A 168 15.36 7.91 -26.74
CA TYR A 168 13.94 8.11 -26.38
C TYR A 168 13.62 9.59 -26.12
N VAL A 169 14.56 10.33 -25.57
CA VAL A 169 14.43 11.78 -25.42
C VAL A 169 14.27 12.45 -26.80
N GLY A 170 15.09 12.07 -27.78
CA GLY A 170 14.99 12.59 -29.15
C GLY A 170 13.62 12.32 -29.80
N LYS A 171 13.00 11.16 -29.53
CA LYS A 171 11.64 10.88 -30.02
C LYS A 171 10.61 11.85 -29.42
N ILE A 172 10.74 12.19 -28.14
CA ILE A 172 9.87 13.18 -27.47
C ILE A 172 10.08 14.57 -28.06
N GLU A 173 11.34 15.00 -28.19
CA GLU A 173 11.68 16.30 -28.77
C GLU A 173 11.17 16.45 -30.20
N ASP A 174 11.26 15.37 -31.01
CA ASP A 174 10.74 15.37 -32.38
C ASP A 174 9.21 15.56 -32.43
N VAL A 175 8.48 14.95 -31.49
CA VAL A 175 7.01 15.16 -31.38
C VAL A 175 6.71 16.60 -30.94
N ILE A 176 7.44 17.12 -29.96
CA ILE A 176 7.30 18.50 -29.47
C ILE A 176 7.63 19.49 -30.57
N ARG A 177 8.70 19.29 -31.35
CA ARG A 177 9.15 20.16 -32.46
C ARG A 177 8.10 20.28 -33.57
N ARG A 178 7.22 19.28 -33.75
CA ARG A 178 6.12 19.30 -34.75
C ARG A 178 4.89 20.08 -34.29
N ARG A 179 4.95 20.75 -33.15
CA ARG A 179 3.88 21.63 -32.67
C ARG A 179 3.81 22.90 -33.49
N ARG A 180 2.61 23.51 -33.53
CA ARG A 180 2.41 24.82 -34.15
C ARG A 180 3.13 25.93 -33.37
N ASN A 181 3.12 25.84 -32.06
CA ASN A 181 3.76 26.80 -31.17
C ASN A 181 5.12 26.26 -30.70
N LYS A 182 6.12 27.12 -30.69
CA LYS A 182 7.45 26.78 -30.16
C LYS A 182 7.30 26.43 -28.67
N VAL A 183 8.01 25.39 -28.26
CA VAL A 183 8.15 24.98 -26.86
C VAL A 183 9.64 24.98 -26.54
N ASP A 184 10.01 25.64 -25.45
CA ASP A 184 11.35 25.57 -24.93
C ASP A 184 11.48 24.25 -24.12
N VAL A 185 12.59 23.54 -24.33
CA VAL A 185 12.82 22.21 -23.70
C VAL A 185 14.12 22.28 -22.93
N ASP A 186 14.09 21.75 -21.69
CA ASP A 186 15.26 21.50 -20.87
C ASP A 186 15.26 20.06 -20.37
N LEU A 187 16.43 19.53 -20.00
CA LEU A 187 16.65 18.12 -19.71
C LEU A 187 17.28 17.93 -18.35
N PHE A 188 16.80 16.92 -17.61
CA PHE A 188 17.49 16.32 -16.47
C PHE A 188 17.62 14.81 -16.74
N ILE A 189 18.84 14.36 -17.02
CA ILE A 189 19.15 13.00 -17.49
C ILE A 189 19.96 12.17 -16.49
N ASP A 190 20.17 12.69 -15.30
CA ASP A 190 21.03 12.07 -14.29
C ASP A 190 20.23 11.36 -13.18
N VAL A 191 19.03 10.86 -13.51
CA VAL A 191 18.26 10.06 -12.56
C VAL A 191 18.97 8.73 -12.32
N GLU A 192 19.22 8.43 -11.03
CA GLU A 192 19.86 7.20 -10.58
C GLU A 192 18.84 6.07 -10.40
N PRO A 193 19.25 4.80 -10.57
CA PRO A 193 18.49 3.69 -10.01
C PRO A 193 18.29 3.91 -8.49
N ASP A 194 17.09 3.65 -7.95
CA ASP A 194 16.79 3.97 -6.55
C ASP A 194 17.03 5.44 -6.19
N PRO A 195 16.26 6.39 -6.75
CA PRO A 195 16.61 7.82 -6.77
C PRO A 195 16.84 8.38 -5.38
N SER A 196 17.96 9.08 -5.21
CA SER A 196 18.32 9.73 -3.95
C SER A 196 17.64 11.09 -3.81
N LEU A 197 17.45 11.52 -2.55
CA LEU A 197 16.98 12.88 -2.27
C LEU A 197 17.94 13.93 -2.79
N ASP A 198 19.26 13.73 -2.64
CA ASP A 198 20.27 14.67 -3.09
C ASP A 198 20.25 14.86 -4.61
N MET A 199 20.11 13.76 -5.38
CA MET A 199 19.95 13.82 -6.84
C MET A 199 18.65 14.53 -7.22
N THR A 200 17.55 14.22 -6.54
CA THR A 200 16.24 14.86 -6.74
C THR A 200 16.30 16.37 -6.52
N LEU A 201 17.02 16.81 -5.48
CA LEU A 201 17.22 18.24 -5.20
C LEU A 201 18.06 18.94 -6.27
N LYS A 202 19.09 18.28 -6.86
CA LYS A 202 19.83 18.83 -8.00
C LYS A 202 18.91 19.09 -9.21
N GLY A 203 18.08 18.10 -9.56
CA GLY A 203 17.09 18.26 -10.63
C GLY A 203 16.07 19.36 -10.33
N LEU A 204 15.67 19.51 -9.07
CA LEU A 204 14.77 20.56 -8.62
C LEU A 204 15.36 21.97 -8.82
N GLU A 205 16.65 22.18 -8.59
CA GLU A 205 17.30 23.50 -8.83
C GLU A 205 17.29 23.87 -10.32
N ILE A 206 17.53 22.91 -11.23
CA ILE A 206 17.38 23.13 -12.67
C ILE A 206 15.93 23.47 -12.99
N MET A 207 14.96 22.74 -12.43
CA MET A 207 13.53 22.97 -12.62
C MET A 207 13.11 24.38 -12.15
N LYS A 208 13.61 24.82 -11.01
CA LYS A 208 13.34 26.17 -10.48
C LYS A 208 13.89 27.26 -11.38
N SER A 209 15.09 27.06 -11.97
CA SER A 209 15.71 28.00 -12.89
C SER A 209 14.98 28.07 -14.22
N PHE A 210 14.61 26.92 -14.78
CA PHE A 210 13.93 26.83 -16.08
C PHE A 210 12.44 27.20 -16.01
N GLN A 211 11.76 26.95 -14.90
CA GLN A 211 10.34 27.22 -14.66
C GLN A 211 9.40 26.55 -15.70
N PRO A 212 9.37 25.22 -15.79
CA PRO A 212 8.50 24.52 -16.71
C PRO A 212 7.02 24.64 -16.33
N ASP A 213 6.16 24.64 -17.33
CA ASP A 213 4.71 24.43 -17.18
C ASP A 213 4.31 22.96 -17.42
N THR A 214 5.25 22.18 -17.93
CA THR A 214 5.07 20.76 -18.20
C THR A 214 6.33 19.99 -17.82
N ILE A 215 6.17 18.96 -17.00
CA ILE A 215 7.24 18.02 -16.62
C ILE A 215 6.93 16.71 -17.32
N ILE A 216 7.87 16.17 -18.08
CA ILE A 216 7.73 14.91 -18.81
C ILE A 216 8.72 13.92 -18.20
N ALA A 217 8.22 12.98 -17.42
CA ALA A 217 9.02 11.89 -16.87
C ALA A 217 8.98 10.70 -17.84
N ILE A 218 10.13 10.31 -18.38
CA ILE A 218 10.25 9.11 -19.21
C ILE A 218 11.27 8.15 -18.62
N GLY A 219 10.90 6.90 -18.44
CA GLY A 219 11.78 5.88 -17.86
C GLY A 219 11.03 4.80 -17.10
N GLY A 220 11.75 4.10 -16.25
CA GLY A 220 11.19 3.20 -15.25
C GLY A 220 10.61 3.95 -14.04
N GLY A 221 10.30 3.20 -12.97
CA GLY A 221 9.80 3.77 -11.71
C GLY A 221 10.68 4.90 -11.18
N SER A 222 11.99 4.72 -11.18
CA SER A 222 12.97 5.70 -10.65
C SER A 222 12.84 7.08 -11.26
N SER A 223 12.74 7.17 -12.60
CA SER A 223 12.59 8.46 -13.30
C SER A 223 11.26 9.14 -12.98
N MET A 224 10.19 8.36 -12.89
CA MET A 224 8.87 8.89 -12.56
C MET A 224 8.76 9.29 -11.09
N ASP A 225 9.35 8.54 -10.18
CA ASP A 225 9.34 8.81 -8.74
C ASP A 225 10.14 10.08 -8.42
N ALA A 226 11.35 10.23 -9.01
CA ALA A 226 12.13 11.46 -8.92
C ALA A 226 11.33 12.67 -9.43
N ALA A 227 10.70 12.55 -10.61
CA ALA A 227 9.91 13.61 -11.20
C ALA A 227 8.69 14.00 -10.34
N LYS A 228 8.01 13.06 -9.69
CA LYS A 228 6.90 13.33 -8.76
C LYS A 228 7.35 14.17 -7.57
N VAL A 229 8.50 13.85 -6.99
CA VAL A 229 9.03 14.60 -5.84
C VAL A 229 9.56 15.96 -6.27
N MET A 230 10.25 16.05 -7.40
CA MET A 230 10.64 17.33 -7.99
C MET A 230 9.42 18.20 -8.27
N TRP A 231 8.36 17.65 -8.83
CA TRP A 231 7.08 18.35 -9.09
C TRP A 231 6.46 18.90 -7.80
N LEU A 232 6.36 18.07 -6.75
CA LEU A 232 5.85 18.49 -5.45
C LEU A 232 6.63 19.67 -4.88
N MET A 233 7.97 19.56 -4.82
CA MET A 233 8.83 20.59 -4.23
C MET A 233 8.96 21.84 -5.14
N TYR A 234 8.70 21.70 -6.44
CA TYR A 234 8.66 22.82 -7.37
C TYR A 234 7.40 23.66 -7.22
N GLU A 235 6.24 23.02 -7.06
CA GLU A 235 4.98 23.73 -6.83
C GLU A 235 4.86 24.26 -5.40
N HIS A 236 5.42 23.53 -4.44
CA HIS A 236 5.31 23.78 -3.00
C HIS A 236 6.68 23.76 -2.31
N PRO A 237 7.48 24.82 -2.46
CA PRO A 237 8.81 24.90 -1.84
C PRO A 237 8.82 24.86 -0.32
N GLU A 238 7.67 25.12 0.31
CA GLU A 238 7.48 25.07 1.76
C GLU A 238 7.40 23.64 2.32
N VAL A 239 7.20 22.64 1.46
CA VAL A 239 7.08 21.24 1.89
C VAL A 239 8.43 20.69 2.33
N ASN A 240 8.49 20.21 3.56
CA ASN A 240 9.66 19.56 4.11
C ASN A 240 9.62 18.04 3.86
N PHE A 241 10.78 17.45 3.53
CA PHE A 241 10.90 16.00 3.32
C PHE A 241 10.52 15.20 4.56
N ASP A 242 10.83 15.69 5.77
CA ASP A 242 10.49 15.02 7.02
C ASP A 242 8.96 14.91 7.26
N ASP A 243 8.18 15.85 6.73
CA ASP A 243 6.73 15.81 6.83
C ASP A 243 6.12 14.77 5.87
N ILE A 244 6.66 14.68 4.65
CA ILE A 244 6.13 13.79 3.62
C ILE A 244 6.56 12.33 3.79
N LYS A 245 7.69 12.06 4.49
CA LYS A 245 8.16 10.69 4.80
C LYS A 245 7.43 10.01 5.95
N GLN A 246 6.49 10.70 6.62
CA GLN A 246 5.79 10.14 7.77
C GLN A 246 4.96 8.91 7.42
N LYS A 247 5.10 7.86 8.23
CA LYS A 247 4.31 6.63 8.11
C LYS A 247 2.83 6.90 8.36
N PHE A 248 1.96 6.15 7.69
CA PHE A 248 0.49 6.17 7.90
C PHE A 248 -0.05 4.75 7.73
N MET A 249 -1.23 4.47 8.28
CA MET A 249 -1.92 3.19 8.09
C MET A 249 -2.95 3.23 6.96
N ASP A 250 -3.53 4.39 6.69
CA ASP A 250 -4.47 4.61 5.58
C ASP A 250 -4.16 5.98 4.96
N ILE A 251 -3.77 5.99 3.70
CA ILE A 251 -3.45 7.20 2.93
C ILE A 251 -4.55 8.27 3.00
N ARG A 252 -5.81 7.86 3.13
CA ARG A 252 -6.98 8.75 3.21
C ARG A 252 -7.10 9.45 4.56
N LYS A 253 -6.37 8.98 5.59
CA LYS A 253 -6.48 9.41 6.99
C LYS A 253 -5.17 9.87 7.60
N ARG A 254 -4.18 10.20 6.77
CA ARG A 254 -2.89 10.65 7.27
C ARG A 254 -3.00 12.05 7.93
N ALA A 255 -2.13 12.31 8.90
CA ALA A 255 -2.08 13.57 9.62
C ALA A 255 -1.61 14.74 8.74
N PHE A 256 -0.53 14.54 8.00
CA PHE A 256 -0.05 15.49 7.00
C PHE A 256 -0.63 15.16 5.63
N LYS A 257 -1.32 16.10 5.01
CA LYS A 257 -1.81 15.98 3.64
C LYS A 257 -0.91 16.75 2.70
N PHE A 258 -0.58 16.16 1.57
CA PHE A 258 0.14 16.87 0.54
C PHE A 258 -0.76 17.97 -0.06
N PRO A 259 -0.16 19.10 -0.47
CA PRO A 259 -0.90 20.13 -1.16
C PRO A 259 -1.37 19.65 -2.54
N GLU A 260 -2.36 20.36 -3.11
CA GLU A 260 -2.85 20.08 -4.46
C GLU A 260 -1.78 20.46 -5.50
N LEU A 261 -1.48 19.51 -6.41
CA LEU A 261 -0.51 19.69 -7.49
C LEU A 261 -1.19 19.91 -8.84
N GLY A 262 -0.42 20.35 -9.83
CA GLY A 262 -0.84 20.54 -11.21
C GLY A 262 -1.36 21.94 -11.52
N LYS A 263 -1.14 22.91 -10.64
CA LYS A 263 -1.49 24.32 -10.85
C LYS A 263 -0.37 25.07 -11.60
N LYS A 264 0.88 24.83 -11.23
CA LYS A 264 2.06 25.47 -11.82
C LYS A 264 2.60 24.68 -13.01
N ALA A 265 2.64 23.37 -12.90
CA ALA A 265 3.09 22.48 -13.97
C ALA A 265 2.25 21.19 -14.06
N LYS A 266 2.06 20.66 -15.25
CA LYS A 266 1.45 19.35 -15.48
C LYS A 266 2.53 18.28 -15.48
N LEU A 267 2.31 17.18 -14.74
CA LEU A 267 3.19 16.01 -14.80
C LEU A 267 2.65 15.01 -15.81
N VAL A 268 3.47 14.70 -16.82
CA VAL A 268 3.25 13.66 -17.83
C VAL A 268 4.22 12.52 -17.57
N CYS A 269 3.73 11.30 -17.37
CA CYS A 269 4.56 10.11 -17.17
C CYS A 269 4.47 9.17 -18.36
N ILE A 270 5.64 8.72 -18.85
CA ILE A 270 5.81 7.82 -20.01
C ILE A 270 6.65 6.63 -19.55
N PRO A 271 6.02 5.48 -19.23
CA PRO A 271 6.76 4.31 -18.77
C PRO A 271 7.55 3.66 -19.91
N THR A 272 8.76 3.20 -19.61
CA THR A 272 9.61 2.41 -20.51
C THR A 272 9.79 0.97 -20.03
N THR A 273 9.24 0.64 -18.87
CA THR A 273 9.18 -0.70 -18.30
C THR A 273 7.74 -1.14 -18.12
N SER A 274 7.49 -2.43 -18.26
CA SER A 274 6.17 -3.02 -18.03
C SER A 274 6.12 -3.66 -16.65
N GLY A 275 6.14 -2.82 -15.58
CA GLY A 275 6.26 -3.31 -14.20
C GLY A 275 5.58 -2.41 -13.17
N THR A 276 6.19 -1.31 -12.83
CA THR A 276 5.88 -0.51 -11.64
C THR A 276 4.52 0.18 -11.66
N GLY A 277 3.96 0.49 -12.85
CA GLY A 277 2.73 1.27 -12.94
C GLY A 277 2.83 2.69 -12.35
N SER A 278 4.06 3.23 -12.17
CA SER A 278 4.26 4.54 -11.51
C SER A 278 3.55 5.68 -12.26
N GLU A 279 3.33 5.55 -13.56
CA GLU A 279 2.59 6.52 -14.38
C GLU A 279 1.12 6.72 -13.95
N VAL A 280 0.56 5.77 -13.22
CA VAL A 280 -0.85 5.83 -12.77
C VAL A 280 -1.01 5.81 -11.25
N THR A 281 0.08 5.79 -10.50
CA THR A 281 0.07 5.59 -9.04
C THR A 281 0.43 6.86 -8.25
N PRO A 282 -0.03 6.98 -7.00
CA PRO A 282 0.27 8.08 -6.10
C PRO A 282 1.54 7.85 -5.26
N PHE A 283 2.43 6.96 -5.69
CA PHE A 283 3.63 6.55 -4.96
C PHE A 283 4.88 7.14 -5.59
N ALA A 284 5.88 7.43 -4.74
CA ALA A 284 7.25 7.73 -5.14
C ALA A 284 8.21 7.21 -4.08
N VAL A 285 9.20 6.39 -4.48
CA VAL A 285 10.20 5.85 -3.56
C VAL A 285 11.48 6.67 -3.70
N ILE A 286 11.93 7.28 -2.59
CA ILE A 286 13.15 8.11 -2.54
C ILE A 286 14.08 7.56 -1.46
N THR A 287 15.36 7.51 -1.78
CA THR A 287 16.40 7.10 -0.84
C THR A 287 16.97 8.32 -0.11
N ASP A 288 16.84 8.35 1.21
CA ASP A 288 17.58 9.28 2.05
C ASP A 288 18.99 8.72 2.27
N THR A 289 19.99 9.36 1.64
CA THR A 289 21.38 8.92 1.70
C THR A 289 22.02 9.13 3.07
N LYS A 290 21.49 10.05 3.88
CA LYS A 290 21.98 10.32 5.24
C LYS A 290 21.60 9.20 6.20
N GLU A 291 20.38 8.68 6.07
CA GLU A 291 19.87 7.60 6.89
C GLU A 291 20.09 6.22 6.22
N ASN A 292 20.57 6.19 4.98
CA ASN A 292 20.67 5.00 4.12
C ASN A 292 19.36 4.20 4.07
N LYS A 293 18.26 4.91 3.86
CA LYS A 293 16.92 4.35 3.97
C LYS A 293 16.01 4.79 2.83
N LYS A 294 15.25 3.83 2.28
CA LYS A 294 14.21 4.10 1.27
C LYS A 294 12.90 4.49 1.93
N TYR A 295 12.34 5.61 1.49
CA TYR A 295 11.06 6.13 1.95
C TYR A 295 10.02 6.10 0.83
N PRO A 296 8.99 5.27 0.94
CA PRO A 296 7.83 5.32 0.04
C PRO A 296 6.95 6.53 0.41
N LEU A 297 7.06 7.58 -0.39
CA LEU A 297 6.20 8.76 -0.30
C LEU A 297 4.88 8.43 -0.97
N THR A 298 3.78 8.69 -0.27
CA THR A 298 2.48 8.26 -0.76
C THR A 298 1.42 9.30 -0.45
N ASP A 299 0.88 9.91 -1.47
CA ASP A 299 -0.32 10.75 -1.39
C ASP A 299 -0.98 10.83 -2.77
N TYR A 300 -2.31 10.85 -2.80
CA TYR A 300 -3.03 10.95 -4.05
C TYR A 300 -2.75 12.24 -4.84
N ALA A 301 -2.17 13.25 -4.22
CA ALA A 301 -1.67 14.44 -4.90
C ALA A 301 -0.54 14.12 -5.90
N LEU A 302 0.29 13.09 -5.62
CA LEU A 302 1.38 12.65 -6.49
C LEU A 302 0.90 11.89 -7.75
N THR A 303 -0.39 11.60 -7.88
CA THR A 303 -0.91 10.96 -9.09
C THR A 303 -0.63 11.86 -10.31
N PRO A 304 0.06 11.36 -11.35
CA PRO A 304 0.37 12.17 -12.53
C PRO A 304 -0.87 12.79 -13.18
N THR A 305 -0.69 13.95 -13.81
CA THR A 305 -1.79 14.61 -14.53
C THR A 305 -2.16 13.82 -15.79
N ILE A 306 -1.17 13.24 -16.45
CA ILE A 306 -1.32 12.50 -17.70
C ILE A 306 -0.37 11.30 -17.68
N ALA A 307 -0.88 10.12 -18.05
CA ALA A 307 -0.08 8.96 -18.37
C ALA A 307 -0.11 8.71 -19.88
N ILE A 308 1.04 8.42 -20.48
CA ILE A 308 1.17 8.03 -21.89
C ILE A 308 1.82 6.65 -21.95
N VAL A 309 1.01 5.64 -22.11
CA VAL A 309 1.39 4.22 -22.13
C VAL A 309 1.64 3.81 -23.57
N ASP A 310 2.73 4.32 -24.14
CA ASP A 310 3.12 4.01 -25.52
C ASP A 310 4.08 2.82 -25.53
N PRO A 311 3.66 1.64 -26.04
CA PRO A 311 4.44 0.42 -25.98
C PRO A 311 5.76 0.50 -26.78
N GLU A 312 5.92 1.44 -27.69
CA GLU A 312 7.16 1.63 -28.43
C GLU A 312 8.39 1.87 -27.52
N PHE A 313 8.15 2.42 -26.33
CA PHE A 313 9.21 2.65 -25.33
C PHE A 313 9.55 1.41 -24.51
N ALA A 314 8.74 0.37 -24.57
CA ALA A 314 8.98 -0.90 -23.85
C ALA A 314 9.47 -2.03 -24.78
N MET A 315 9.52 -1.80 -26.10
CA MET A 315 9.88 -2.86 -27.08
C MET A 315 11.33 -3.34 -26.95
N SER A 316 12.26 -2.46 -26.54
CA SER A 316 13.67 -2.80 -26.41
C SER A 316 14.04 -3.42 -25.06
N MET A 317 13.08 -3.63 -24.17
CA MET A 317 13.34 -4.15 -22.84
C MET A 317 13.98 -5.54 -22.88
N PRO A 318 15.14 -5.75 -22.22
CA PRO A 318 15.80 -7.05 -22.19
C PRO A 318 14.92 -8.14 -21.55
N PRO A 319 15.02 -9.41 -21.99
CA PRO A 319 14.19 -10.50 -21.49
C PRO A 319 14.22 -10.66 -19.96
N ARG A 320 15.40 -10.49 -19.35
CA ARG A 320 15.54 -10.58 -17.89
C ARG A 320 14.75 -9.49 -17.15
N ILE A 321 14.80 -8.26 -17.66
CA ILE A 321 14.03 -7.16 -17.09
C ILE A 321 12.53 -7.39 -17.35
N ALA A 322 12.16 -7.87 -18.54
CA ALA A 322 10.78 -8.21 -18.86
C ALA A 322 10.20 -9.30 -17.93
N ALA A 323 11.02 -10.31 -17.56
CA ALA A 323 10.61 -11.33 -16.59
C ALA A 323 10.42 -10.76 -15.19
N ASP A 324 11.45 -10.05 -14.67
CA ASP A 324 11.41 -9.45 -13.33
C ASP A 324 10.26 -8.45 -13.19
N THR A 325 10.05 -7.57 -14.19
CA THR A 325 8.95 -6.57 -14.14
C THR A 325 7.59 -7.20 -14.40
N GLY A 326 7.51 -8.23 -15.21
CA GLY A 326 6.24 -8.91 -15.52
C GLY A 326 5.69 -9.72 -14.35
N ILE A 327 6.56 -10.38 -13.56
CA ILE A 327 6.13 -11.05 -12.32
C ILE A 327 5.75 -10.01 -11.25
N ASP A 328 6.36 -8.84 -11.27
CA ASP A 328 6.00 -7.71 -10.41
C ASP A 328 4.57 -7.23 -10.70
N VAL A 329 4.21 -7.08 -11.98
CA VAL A 329 2.82 -6.80 -12.41
C VAL A 329 1.84 -7.82 -11.85
N LEU A 330 2.20 -9.11 -11.93
CA LEU A 330 1.36 -10.18 -11.39
C LEU A 330 1.20 -10.06 -9.88
N THR A 331 2.28 -9.75 -9.17
CA THR A 331 2.27 -9.54 -7.73
C THR A 331 1.39 -8.35 -7.34
N HIS A 332 1.54 -7.21 -8.02
CA HIS A 332 0.71 -6.02 -7.84
C HIS A 332 -0.79 -6.36 -7.98
N ALA A 333 -1.14 -7.05 -9.06
CA ALA A 333 -2.52 -7.40 -9.34
C ALA A 333 -3.10 -8.36 -8.30
N ILE A 334 -2.35 -9.40 -7.92
CA ILE A 334 -2.78 -10.39 -6.93
C ILE A 334 -2.95 -9.75 -5.55
N GLU A 335 -1.98 -8.98 -5.08
CA GLU A 335 -2.08 -8.34 -3.77
C GLU A 335 -3.21 -7.32 -3.73
N ALA A 336 -3.38 -6.51 -4.78
CA ALA A 336 -4.51 -5.59 -4.88
C ALA A 336 -5.86 -6.32 -4.85
N TYR A 337 -5.96 -7.48 -5.49
CA TYR A 337 -7.19 -8.27 -5.53
C TYR A 337 -7.59 -8.82 -4.17
N VAL A 338 -6.64 -9.37 -3.42
CA VAL A 338 -6.91 -9.96 -2.09
C VAL A 338 -6.85 -8.95 -0.94
N SER A 339 -6.43 -7.72 -1.21
CA SER A 339 -6.31 -6.66 -0.21
C SER A 339 -7.60 -6.44 0.57
N ILE A 340 -7.49 -6.13 1.86
CA ILE A 340 -8.64 -5.69 2.68
C ILE A 340 -9.27 -4.38 2.21
N LEU A 341 -8.58 -3.61 1.36
CA LEU A 341 -9.05 -2.37 0.76
C LEU A 341 -9.60 -2.56 -0.66
N ALA A 342 -9.62 -3.79 -1.15
CA ALA A 342 -10.17 -4.15 -2.44
C ALA A 342 -11.66 -3.76 -2.57
N SER A 343 -12.07 -3.48 -3.77
CA SER A 343 -13.43 -3.08 -4.13
C SER A 343 -13.80 -3.63 -5.51
N ASP A 344 -15.08 -3.64 -5.87
CA ASP A 344 -15.54 -4.08 -7.18
C ASP A 344 -14.80 -3.38 -8.34
N PHE A 345 -14.43 -2.09 -8.15
CA PHE A 345 -13.65 -1.35 -9.14
C PHE A 345 -12.23 -1.89 -9.27
N THR A 346 -11.52 -2.04 -8.16
CA THR A 346 -10.13 -2.52 -8.16
C THR A 346 -10.03 -3.99 -8.53
N ASP A 347 -11.03 -4.80 -8.16
CA ASP A 347 -11.11 -6.21 -8.49
C ASP A 347 -11.21 -6.44 -10.01
N GLY A 348 -11.97 -5.58 -10.72
CA GLY A 348 -12.06 -5.63 -12.18
C GLY A 348 -10.70 -5.40 -12.85
N TRP A 349 -9.96 -4.38 -12.40
CA TRP A 349 -8.62 -4.10 -12.94
C TRP A 349 -7.61 -5.20 -12.57
N ALA A 350 -7.62 -5.64 -11.33
CA ALA A 350 -6.71 -6.68 -10.86
C ALA A 350 -6.89 -8.00 -11.63
N LYS A 351 -8.13 -8.48 -11.78
CA LYS A 351 -8.45 -9.68 -12.59
C LYS A 351 -7.98 -9.53 -14.03
N GLN A 352 -8.22 -8.37 -14.64
CA GLN A 352 -7.79 -8.15 -16.02
C GLN A 352 -6.26 -8.18 -16.15
N ALA A 353 -5.53 -7.59 -15.20
CA ALA A 353 -4.07 -7.64 -15.20
C ALA A 353 -3.56 -9.08 -15.03
N VAL A 354 -4.09 -9.85 -14.06
CA VAL A 354 -3.74 -11.28 -13.88
C VAL A 354 -3.93 -12.06 -15.18
N LYS A 355 -5.09 -11.90 -15.84
CA LYS A 355 -5.38 -12.58 -17.10
C LYS A 355 -4.35 -12.23 -18.16
N LEU A 356 -4.09 -10.94 -18.37
CA LEU A 356 -3.14 -10.47 -19.38
C LEU A 356 -1.72 -11.01 -19.14
N VAL A 357 -1.27 -11.07 -17.86
CA VAL A 357 0.05 -11.61 -17.53
C VAL A 357 0.14 -13.08 -17.84
N PHE A 358 -0.83 -13.91 -17.43
CA PHE A 358 -0.82 -15.34 -17.72
C PHE A 358 -0.88 -15.66 -19.23
N GLU A 359 -1.57 -14.84 -20.01
CA GLU A 359 -1.69 -15.02 -21.45
C GLU A 359 -0.44 -14.57 -22.23
N ASN A 360 0.35 -13.61 -21.69
CA ASN A 360 1.33 -12.89 -22.50
C ASN A 360 2.77 -12.88 -21.96
N LEU A 361 2.99 -13.07 -20.64
CA LEU A 361 4.33 -12.92 -20.03
C LEU A 361 5.35 -13.84 -20.69
N GLU A 362 5.00 -15.10 -20.90
CA GLU A 362 5.90 -16.08 -21.50
C GLU A 362 6.36 -15.65 -22.90
N LYS A 363 5.43 -15.31 -23.80
CA LYS A 363 5.75 -14.86 -25.15
C LYS A 363 6.52 -13.54 -25.16
N SER A 364 6.16 -12.63 -24.25
CA SER A 364 6.85 -11.35 -24.09
C SER A 364 8.31 -11.53 -23.72
N VAL A 365 8.62 -12.51 -22.84
CA VAL A 365 9.98 -12.74 -22.32
C VAL A 365 10.79 -13.62 -23.25
N LEU A 366 10.25 -14.78 -23.65
CA LEU A 366 11.01 -15.82 -24.36
C LEU A 366 11.10 -15.57 -25.87
N GLU A 367 10.05 -15.00 -26.46
CA GLU A 367 9.97 -14.75 -27.89
C GLU A 367 10.20 -13.27 -28.24
N GLY A 368 10.06 -12.36 -27.28
CA GLY A 368 10.08 -10.92 -27.53
C GLY A 368 8.90 -10.48 -28.39
N ASP A 369 7.79 -11.25 -28.37
CA ASP A 369 6.61 -11.00 -29.20
C ASP A 369 6.05 -9.59 -29.00
N PRO A 370 5.94 -8.76 -30.06
CA PRO A 370 5.54 -7.37 -29.91
C PRO A 370 4.11 -7.20 -29.38
N ASP A 371 3.18 -8.09 -29.74
CA ASP A 371 1.79 -7.99 -29.29
C ASP A 371 1.68 -8.40 -27.82
N ALA A 372 2.43 -9.43 -27.39
CA ALA A 372 2.55 -9.80 -26.00
C ALA A 372 3.18 -8.68 -25.17
N ARG A 373 4.21 -7.98 -25.69
CA ARG A 373 4.80 -6.80 -25.03
C ARG A 373 3.82 -5.65 -24.85
N ILE A 374 2.98 -5.38 -25.86
CA ILE A 374 1.89 -4.40 -25.74
C ILE A 374 0.93 -4.80 -24.61
N LYS A 375 0.53 -6.08 -24.56
CA LYS A 375 -0.39 -6.57 -23.52
C LYS A 375 0.23 -6.50 -22.14
N MET A 376 1.51 -6.82 -22.00
CA MET A 376 2.24 -6.68 -20.73
C MET A 376 2.37 -5.23 -20.30
N HIS A 377 2.59 -4.31 -21.23
CA HIS A 377 2.68 -2.88 -20.95
C HIS A 377 1.33 -2.32 -20.44
N ASN A 378 0.24 -2.71 -21.08
CA ASN A 378 -1.11 -2.40 -20.62
C ASN A 378 -1.40 -3.04 -19.26
N ALA A 379 -1.00 -4.31 -19.05
CA ALA A 379 -1.20 -5.00 -17.78
C ALA A 379 -0.52 -4.29 -16.61
N ALA A 380 0.69 -3.73 -16.82
CA ALA A 380 1.41 -2.95 -15.81
C ALA A 380 0.62 -1.73 -15.34
N SER A 381 0.10 -0.93 -16.28
CA SER A 381 -0.74 0.23 -15.95
C SER A 381 -2.06 -0.18 -15.29
N ILE A 382 -2.70 -1.25 -15.76
CA ILE A 382 -3.96 -1.76 -15.19
C ILE A 382 -3.74 -2.26 -13.75
N ALA A 383 -2.66 -3.01 -13.49
CA ALA A 383 -2.28 -3.40 -12.13
C ALA A 383 -1.97 -2.18 -11.27
N GLY A 384 -1.28 -1.17 -11.84
CA GLY A 384 -1.03 0.13 -11.23
C GLY A 384 -2.31 0.82 -10.76
N MET A 385 -3.34 0.87 -11.61
CA MET A 385 -4.65 1.42 -11.25
C MET A 385 -5.30 0.64 -10.10
N ALA A 386 -5.16 -0.67 -10.07
CA ALA A 386 -5.71 -1.51 -9.02
C ALA A 386 -5.04 -1.23 -7.68
N PHE A 387 -3.70 -1.38 -7.59
CA PHE A 387 -3.01 -1.25 -6.30
C PHE A 387 -2.90 0.21 -5.82
N ALA A 388 -2.92 1.19 -6.70
CA ALA A 388 -3.01 2.60 -6.30
C ALA A 388 -4.23 2.87 -5.39
N ASN A 389 -5.28 2.09 -5.52
CA ASN A 389 -6.54 2.26 -4.80
C ASN A 389 -6.86 1.14 -3.80
N ALA A 390 -6.31 -0.07 -3.98
CA ALA A 390 -6.45 -1.21 -3.07
C ALA A 390 -5.22 -1.46 -2.19
N PHE A 391 -4.09 -0.82 -2.48
CA PHE A 391 -2.80 -1.08 -1.85
C PHE A 391 -2.25 -2.48 -2.11
N LEU A 392 -1.12 -2.77 -1.48
CA LEU A 392 -0.37 -4.02 -1.60
C LEU A 392 -0.42 -4.79 -0.27
N GLY A 393 0.42 -5.80 -0.11
CA GLY A 393 0.42 -6.65 1.06
C GLY A 393 1.81 -7.06 1.53
N MET A 394 1.85 -8.21 2.20
CA MET A 394 3.05 -8.76 2.81
C MET A 394 4.14 -9.11 1.79
N ASN A 395 3.76 -9.50 0.56
CA ASN A 395 4.73 -9.85 -0.48
C ASN A 395 5.65 -8.66 -0.77
N HIS A 396 5.06 -7.50 -1.05
CA HIS A 396 5.82 -6.27 -1.27
C HIS A 396 6.54 -5.80 -0.01
N SER A 397 5.94 -5.94 1.17
CA SER A 397 6.60 -5.58 2.42
C SER A 397 7.91 -6.34 2.62
N LEU A 398 7.91 -7.64 2.38
CA LEU A 398 9.12 -8.47 2.42
C LEU A 398 10.09 -8.12 1.29
N ALA A 399 9.60 -7.97 0.07
CA ALA A 399 10.42 -7.65 -1.09
C ALA A 399 11.17 -6.32 -0.96
N HIS A 400 10.54 -5.29 -0.39
CA HIS A 400 11.19 -4.01 -0.10
C HIS A 400 12.42 -4.17 0.80
N LYS A 401 12.31 -5.01 1.83
CA LYS A 401 13.40 -5.16 2.82
C LYS A 401 14.50 -6.06 2.31
N ILE A 402 14.15 -7.16 1.65
CA ILE A 402 15.13 -8.03 0.99
C ILE A 402 15.89 -7.26 -0.10
N GLY A 403 15.17 -6.57 -0.98
CA GLY A 403 15.78 -5.79 -2.05
C GLY A 403 16.64 -4.63 -1.54
N GLY A 404 16.23 -3.99 -0.44
CA GLY A 404 16.99 -2.90 0.18
C GLY A 404 18.28 -3.37 0.85
N GLU A 405 18.29 -4.57 1.44
CA GLU A 405 19.44 -5.11 2.17
C GLU A 405 20.42 -5.86 1.25
N TRP A 406 19.88 -6.67 0.34
CA TRP A 406 20.66 -7.58 -0.50
C TRP A 406 20.79 -7.15 -1.96
N HIS A 407 20.22 -6.00 -2.33
CA HIS A 407 20.24 -5.47 -3.69
C HIS A 407 19.72 -6.44 -4.77
N ILE A 408 18.82 -7.35 -4.37
CA ILE A 408 18.11 -8.22 -5.33
C ILE A 408 17.07 -7.38 -6.07
N PRO A 409 16.96 -7.49 -7.40
CA PRO A 409 15.94 -6.79 -8.16
C PRO A 409 14.54 -7.00 -7.60
N HIS A 410 13.78 -5.92 -7.45
CA HIS A 410 12.48 -5.89 -6.77
C HIS A 410 11.50 -6.96 -7.29
N GLY A 411 11.26 -7.00 -8.60
CA GLY A 411 10.36 -7.98 -9.19
C GLY A 411 10.82 -9.42 -9.02
N ARG A 412 12.15 -9.67 -9.03
CA ARG A 412 12.71 -11.00 -8.75
C ARG A 412 12.41 -11.44 -7.32
N THR A 413 12.57 -10.54 -6.37
CA THR A 413 12.24 -10.79 -4.96
C THR A 413 10.75 -11.09 -4.81
N ASN A 414 9.91 -10.30 -5.48
CA ASN A 414 8.47 -10.55 -5.50
C ASN A 414 8.14 -11.94 -6.06
N GLY A 415 8.78 -12.35 -7.17
CA GLY A 415 8.56 -13.67 -7.77
C GLY A 415 8.99 -14.85 -6.88
N MET A 416 10.07 -14.70 -6.12
CA MET A 416 10.49 -15.72 -5.14
C MET A 416 9.51 -15.89 -4.00
N LEU A 417 8.92 -14.80 -3.52
CA LEU A 417 8.01 -14.78 -2.37
C LEU A 417 6.57 -15.19 -2.72
N LEU A 418 6.10 -14.82 -3.91
CA LEU A 418 4.69 -14.82 -4.25
C LEU A 418 3.97 -16.16 -4.05
N PRO A 419 4.50 -17.32 -4.46
CA PRO A 419 3.82 -18.59 -4.24
C PRO A 419 3.65 -18.94 -2.75
N HIS A 420 4.61 -18.56 -1.91
CA HIS A 420 4.58 -18.79 -0.47
C HIS A 420 3.58 -17.86 0.23
N VAL A 421 3.52 -16.60 -0.20
CA VAL A 421 2.57 -15.62 0.32
C VAL A 421 1.13 -15.95 -0.09
N ILE A 422 0.91 -16.47 -1.31
CA ILE A 422 -0.41 -16.97 -1.73
C ILE A 422 -0.88 -18.07 -0.78
N ARG A 423 -0.05 -19.06 -0.47
CA ARG A 423 -0.36 -20.16 0.47
C ARG A 423 -0.63 -19.65 1.88
N TYR A 424 0.17 -18.70 2.35
CA TYR A 424 -0.04 -18.06 3.65
C TYR A 424 -1.38 -17.34 3.70
N ASN A 425 -1.65 -16.47 2.74
CA ASN A 425 -2.89 -15.70 2.66
C ASN A 425 -4.11 -16.58 2.34
N GLY A 426 -3.95 -17.69 1.64
CA GLY A 426 -5.02 -18.63 1.33
C GLY A 426 -5.46 -19.50 2.51
N THR A 427 -4.68 -19.50 3.60
CA THR A 427 -5.04 -20.23 4.83
C THR A 427 -5.95 -19.38 5.70
N VAL A 428 -7.19 -19.83 5.91
CA VAL A 428 -8.16 -19.14 6.77
C VAL A 428 -7.60 -19.00 8.19
N PRO A 429 -7.49 -17.78 8.73
CA PRO A 429 -6.92 -17.58 10.05
C PRO A 429 -7.83 -18.11 11.15
N THR A 430 -7.23 -18.69 12.19
CA THR A 430 -7.95 -19.16 13.37
C THR A 430 -8.23 -18.06 14.40
N LYS A 431 -7.59 -16.91 14.25
CA LYS A 431 -7.80 -15.71 15.08
C LYS A 431 -8.57 -14.66 14.31
N LEU A 432 -9.31 -13.82 15.01
CA LEU A 432 -10.04 -12.71 14.43
C LEU A 432 -9.06 -11.78 13.70
N ASN A 433 -9.21 -11.65 12.40
CA ASN A 433 -8.54 -10.63 11.62
C ASN A 433 -9.34 -9.34 11.70
N ILE A 434 -8.77 -8.35 12.31
CA ILE A 434 -9.49 -7.14 12.64
C ILE A 434 -9.14 -6.05 11.65
N TRP A 435 -9.97 -5.92 10.67
CA TRP A 435 -10.11 -4.64 9.99
C TRP A 435 -11.59 -4.26 9.94
N PRO A 436 -11.94 -2.95 10.01
CA PRO A 436 -13.32 -2.53 10.24
C PRO A 436 -14.35 -2.97 9.20
N LYS A 437 -13.94 -3.54 8.09
CA LYS A 437 -14.83 -3.97 7.01
C LYS A 437 -14.94 -5.47 6.82
N ILE A 438 -14.15 -6.27 7.54
CA ILE A 438 -14.12 -7.71 7.32
C ILE A 438 -15.17 -8.37 8.22
N GLU A 439 -16.24 -8.84 7.62
CA GLU A 439 -17.24 -9.68 8.26
C GLU A 439 -16.86 -11.15 8.17
N ASP A 440 -16.23 -11.56 7.07
CA ASP A 440 -15.68 -12.89 6.84
C ASP A 440 -14.34 -12.84 6.10
N TYR A 441 -13.56 -13.91 6.17
CA TYR A 441 -12.31 -14.05 5.43
C TYR A 441 -12.62 -14.46 3.98
N LYS A 442 -11.99 -13.80 3.00
CA LYS A 442 -12.31 -13.97 1.57
C LYS A 442 -11.13 -14.32 0.69
N ALA A 443 -9.88 -14.27 1.21
CA ALA A 443 -8.72 -14.41 0.35
C ALA A 443 -8.61 -15.82 -0.27
N ASP A 444 -8.99 -16.86 0.45
CA ASP A 444 -9.07 -18.24 -0.03
C ASP A 444 -9.99 -18.36 -1.26
N LYS A 445 -11.21 -17.80 -1.16
CA LYS A 445 -12.19 -17.75 -2.25
C LYS A 445 -11.67 -16.92 -3.43
N LYS A 446 -11.06 -15.78 -3.15
CA LYS A 446 -10.49 -14.92 -4.19
C LYS A 446 -9.34 -15.59 -4.95
N TYR A 447 -8.48 -16.36 -4.28
CA TYR A 447 -7.45 -17.14 -4.98
C TYR A 447 -8.06 -18.26 -5.85
N ARG A 448 -9.14 -18.91 -5.39
CA ARG A 448 -9.89 -19.84 -6.22
C ARG A 448 -10.46 -19.16 -7.46
N GLU A 449 -11.06 -17.97 -7.32
CA GLU A 449 -11.55 -17.20 -8.47
C GLU A 449 -10.43 -16.86 -9.48
N LEU A 450 -9.21 -16.54 -8.98
CA LEU A 450 -8.05 -16.32 -9.85
C LEU A 450 -7.60 -17.61 -10.55
N ALA A 451 -7.67 -18.76 -9.88
CA ALA A 451 -7.40 -20.07 -10.49
C ALA A 451 -8.40 -20.36 -11.62
N GLU A 452 -9.68 -20.14 -11.37
CA GLU A 452 -10.75 -20.29 -12.36
C GLU A 452 -10.58 -19.31 -13.56
N LEU A 453 -10.18 -18.08 -13.28
CA LEU A 453 -9.91 -17.05 -14.29
C LEU A 453 -8.84 -17.47 -15.31
N ILE A 454 -7.83 -18.21 -14.87
CA ILE A 454 -6.74 -18.71 -15.73
C ILE A 454 -7.00 -20.11 -16.30
N GLY A 455 -8.24 -20.60 -16.18
CA GLY A 455 -8.69 -21.86 -16.78
C GLY A 455 -8.44 -23.11 -15.94
N LEU A 456 -8.15 -22.98 -14.64
CA LEU A 456 -8.07 -24.11 -13.70
C LEU A 456 -9.45 -24.40 -13.11
N HIS A 457 -9.67 -25.64 -12.66
CA HIS A 457 -10.98 -26.09 -12.19
C HIS A 457 -10.91 -26.70 -10.78
N PRO A 458 -10.60 -25.88 -9.74
CA PRO A 458 -10.55 -26.36 -8.37
C PRO A 458 -11.94 -26.75 -7.85
N LYS A 459 -12.01 -27.80 -7.02
CA LYS A 459 -13.25 -28.26 -6.40
C LYS A 459 -13.53 -27.56 -5.08
N THR A 460 -12.49 -27.08 -4.39
CA THR A 460 -12.57 -26.40 -3.10
C THR A 460 -11.73 -25.13 -3.12
N ASP A 461 -11.97 -24.23 -2.15
CA ASP A 461 -11.20 -23.01 -2.01
C ASP A 461 -9.72 -23.32 -1.72
N ALA A 462 -9.45 -24.30 -0.84
CA ALA A 462 -8.07 -24.73 -0.53
C ALA A 462 -7.35 -25.32 -1.75
N GLU A 463 -8.04 -26.11 -2.58
CA GLU A 463 -7.49 -26.62 -3.84
C GLU A 463 -7.21 -25.47 -4.81
N GLY A 464 -8.10 -24.46 -4.86
CA GLY A 464 -7.93 -23.27 -5.68
C GLY A 464 -6.70 -22.46 -5.30
N VAL A 465 -6.45 -22.28 -4.00
CA VAL A 465 -5.24 -21.62 -3.49
C VAL A 465 -3.97 -22.33 -3.96
N GLU A 466 -3.91 -23.66 -3.78
CA GLU A 466 -2.71 -24.42 -4.12
C GLU A 466 -2.49 -24.48 -5.64
N MET A 467 -3.53 -24.72 -6.42
CA MET A 467 -3.45 -24.75 -7.89
C MET A 467 -3.00 -23.39 -8.45
N PHE A 468 -3.50 -22.29 -7.87
CA PHE A 468 -3.10 -20.95 -8.29
C PHE A 468 -1.64 -20.64 -7.90
N ALA A 469 -1.22 -20.97 -6.67
CA ALA A 469 0.16 -20.81 -6.24
C ALA A 469 1.14 -21.58 -7.14
N GLN A 470 0.81 -22.84 -7.50
CA GLN A 470 1.59 -23.65 -8.43
C GLN A 470 1.61 -23.06 -9.86
N ALA A 471 0.50 -22.51 -10.33
CA ALA A 471 0.46 -21.88 -11.66
C ALA A 471 1.36 -20.64 -11.73
N VAL A 472 1.37 -19.81 -10.67
CA VAL A 472 2.26 -18.66 -10.53
C VAL A 472 3.72 -19.09 -10.51
N GLU A 473 4.05 -20.09 -9.68
CA GLU A 473 5.40 -20.63 -9.58
C GLU A 473 5.88 -21.21 -10.90
N LYS A 474 5.04 -22.00 -11.58
CA LYS A 474 5.33 -22.57 -12.90
C LYS A 474 5.60 -21.51 -13.96
N LEU A 475 4.78 -20.44 -13.97
CA LEU A 475 4.99 -19.31 -14.89
C LEU A 475 6.32 -18.63 -14.61
N TRP A 476 6.64 -18.37 -13.34
CA TRP A 476 7.89 -17.73 -12.92
C TRP A 476 9.13 -18.55 -13.31
N VAL A 477 9.12 -19.85 -13.04
CA VAL A 477 10.20 -20.75 -13.46
C VAL A 477 10.34 -20.79 -14.99
N LYS A 478 9.22 -20.80 -15.71
CA LYS A 478 9.20 -20.91 -17.19
C LYS A 478 9.85 -19.70 -17.86
N VAL A 479 9.72 -18.52 -17.29
CA VAL A 479 10.39 -17.29 -17.80
C VAL A 479 11.82 -17.09 -17.23
N GLY A 480 12.38 -18.10 -16.59
CA GLY A 480 13.75 -18.10 -16.08
C GLY A 480 13.91 -17.40 -14.71
N GLY A 481 12.83 -17.32 -13.94
CA GLY A 481 12.83 -16.68 -12.63
C GLY A 481 13.57 -17.48 -11.55
N ALA A 482 14.24 -16.77 -10.66
CA ALA A 482 14.90 -17.37 -9.49
C ALA A 482 13.86 -17.75 -8.43
N VAL A 483 13.96 -18.96 -7.87
CA VAL A 483 12.98 -19.47 -6.88
C VAL A 483 13.49 -19.42 -5.45
N ASN A 484 14.78 -19.10 -5.24
CA ASN A 484 15.38 -19.08 -3.92
C ASN A 484 16.47 -18.00 -3.78
N VAL A 485 16.75 -17.64 -2.53
CA VAL A 485 17.75 -16.63 -2.17
C VAL A 485 19.17 -17.14 -2.40
N LYS A 486 19.43 -18.44 -2.15
CA LYS A 486 20.74 -19.07 -2.35
C LYS A 486 21.29 -18.85 -3.77
N SER A 487 20.43 -18.85 -4.78
CA SER A 487 20.81 -18.59 -6.18
C SER A 487 21.25 -17.14 -6.44
N GLN A 488 21.09 -16.24 -5.47
CA GLN A 488 21.52 -14.84 -5.54
C GLN A 488 22.90 -14.61 -4.90
N ASN A 489 23.66 -15.68 -4.63
CA ASN A 489 24.99 -15.67 -4.02
C ASN A 489 25.04 -15.10 -2.59
N ILE A 490 23.97 -15.24 -1.83
CA ILE A 490 23.90 -14.88 -0.41
C ILE A 490 24.20 -16.12 0.41
N SER A 491 25.16 -16.03 1.35
CA SER A 491 25.49 -17.17 2.21
C SER A 491 24.35 -17.46 3.21
N LYS A 492 24.24 -18.73 3.64
CA LYS A 492 23.21 -19.13 4.59
C LYS A 492 23.36 -18.41 5.93
N ALA A 493 24.58 -18.22 6.39
CA ALA A 493 24.86 -17.55 7.66
C ALA A 493 24.44 -16.08 7.63
N ASP A 494 24.79 -15.33 6.56
CA ASP A 494 24.42 -13.92 6.41
C ASP A 494 22.90 -13.76 6.28
N TRP A 495 22.26 -14.72 5.57
CA TRP A 495 20.81 -14.72 5.45
C TRP A 495 20.12 -14.94 6.80
N GLU A 496 20.50 -15.97 7.55
CA GLU A 496 19.95 -16.29 8.87
C GLU A 496 20.11 -15.12 9.85
N GLU A 497 21.24 -14.42 9.82
CA GLU A 497 21.46 -13.21 10.64
C GLU A 497 20.50 -12.08 10.27
N SER A 498 20.11 -11.97 8.99
CA SER A 498 19.23 -10.90 8.49
C SER A 498 17.73 -11.17 8.67
N VAL A 499 17.29 -12.43 8.77
CA VAL A 499 15.89 -12.86 8.75
C VAL A 499 15.03 -12.09 9.75
N HIS A 500 15.43 -12.03 11.01
CA HIS A 500 14.66 -11.33 12.05
C HIS A 500 14.55 -9.82 11.76
N ARG A 501 15.63 -9.18 11.34
CA ARG A 501 15.67 -7.75 11.00
C ARG A 501 14.79 -7.45 9.79
N ILE A 502 14.85 -8.28 8.75
CA ILE A 502 14.01 -8.15 7.56
C ILE A 502 12.54 -8.31 7.94
N ALA A 503 12.19 -9.33 8.72
CA ALA A 503 10.81 -9.58 9.16
C ALA A 503 10.24 -8.43 10.00
N MET A 504 11.00 -7.92 10.96
CA MET A 504 10.61 -6.77 11.78
C MET A 504 10.37 -5.52 10.93
N ASN A 505 11.30 -5.22 10.02
CA ASN A 505 11.18 -4.05 9.15
C ASN A 505 10.00 -4.21 8.16
N ALA A 506 9.74 -5.43 7.68
CA ALA A 506 8.60 -5.71 6.79
C ALA A 506 7.26 -5.63 7.55
N TYR A 507 7.21 -6.07 8.80
CA TYR A 507 6.03 -5.90 9.65
C TYR A 507 5.62 -4.43 9.81
N GLU A 508 6.59 -3.52 9.88
CA GLU A 508 6.38 -2.07 9.96
C GLU A 508 6.20 -1.39 8.59
N ASP A 509 6.25 -2.12 7.49
CA ASP A 509 6.10 -1.56 6.15
C ASP A 509 4.66 -1.09 5.90
N GLN A 510 4.50 -0.06 5.06
CA GLN A 510 3.20 0.54 4.74
C GLN A 510 2.25 -0.40 3.98
N CYS A 511 2.78 -1.44 3.33
CA CYS A 511 1.98 -2.42 2.59
C CYS A 511 1.36 -3.47 3.51
N THR A 512 2.01 -3.82 4.62
CA THR A 512 1.56 -4.87 5.55
C THR A 512 0.13 -4.68 6.06
N PRO A 513 -0.34 -3.47 6.43
CA PRO A 513 -1.70 -3.28 6.94
C PRO A 513 -2.82 -3.63 5.96
N ALA A 514 -2.55 -3.66 4.66
CA ALA A 514 -3.55 -4.00 3.65
C ALA A 514 -3.61 -5.50 3.32
N ASN A 515 -2.67 -6.30 3.87
CA ASN A 515 -2.64 -7.74 3.67
C ASN A 515 -3.92 -8.41 4.22
N PRO A 516 -4.54 -9.38 3.51
CA PRO A 516 -5.80 -9.99 3.94
C PRO A 516 -5.69 -10.76 5.27
N ARG A 517 -4.57 -11.43 5.49
CA ARG A 517 -4.22 -12.10 6.74
C ARG A 517 -3.10 -11.32 7.40
N MET A 518 -3.39 -10.66 8.55
CA MET A 518 -2.37 -9.91 9.26
C MET A 518 -1.22 -10.83 9.69
N PRO A 519 -0.01 -10.65 9.17
CA PRO A 519 1.11 -11.49 9.56
C PRO A 519 1.65 -11.08 10.93
N MET A 520 2.14 -12.07 11.68
CA MET A 520 3.04 -11.83 12.80
C MET A 520 4.49 -11.85 12.28
N VAL A 521 5.43 -11.28 13.04
CA VAL A 521 6.85 -11.32 12.67
C VAL A 521 7.33 -12.74 12.43
N LYS A 522 6.91 -13.71 13.27
CA LYS A 522 7.24 -15.13 13.11
C LYS A 522 6.69 -15.76 11.83
N ASP A 523 5.55 -15.29 11.33
CA ASP A 523 5.02 -15.79 10.05
C ASP A 523 5.91 -15.32 8.89
N MET A 524 6.40 -14.08 8.97
CA MET A 524 7.33 -13.52 7.99
C MET A 524 8.70 -14.21 8.06
N GLU A 525 9.23 -14.47 9.26
CA GLU A 525 10.46 -15.24 9.47
C GLU A 525 10.35 -16.64 8.83
N ALA A 526 9.25 -17.35 9.07
CA ALA A 526 9.05 -18.69 8.50
C ALA A 526 9.04 -18.69 6.96
N ILE A 527 8.46 -17.65 6.33
CA ILE A 527 8.51 -17.49 4.87
C ILE A 527 9.95 -17.23 4.41
N LEU A 528 10.68 -16.33 5.09
CA LEU A 528 12.06 -16.01 4.77
C LEU A 528 12.99 -17.22 4.90
N GLU A 529 12.83 -18.01 5.93
CA GLU A 529 13.57 -19.26 6.12
C GLU A 529 13.26 -20.26 4.99
N THR A 530 11.98 -20.38 4.62
CA THR A 530 11.54 -21.30 3.56
C THR A 530 12.13 -20.95 2.20
N ILE A 531 12.21 -19.67 1.84
CA ILE A 531 12.67 -19.26 0.50
C ILE A 531 14.20 -19.32 0.33
N TYR A 532 14.99 -19.57 1.38
CA TYR A 532 16.45 -19.52 1.27
C TYR A 532 17.01 -20.54 0.29
N ASP A 533 16.68 -21.82 0.46
CA ASP A 533 17.14 -22.94 -0.37
C ASP A 533 15.98 -23.74 -0.99
N TYR A 534 14.81 -23.09 -1.13
CA TYR A 534 13.63 -23.69 -1.73
C TYR A 534 13.92 -24.28 -3.11
N GLU A 535 13.52 -25.52 -3.33
CA GLU A 535 13.59 -26.18 -4.62
C GLU A 535 12.19 -26.30 -5.24
N SER A 536 11.98 -25.60 -6.34
CA SER A 536 10.71 -25.67 -7.05
C SER A 536 10.54 -27.01 -7.74
N PRO A 537 9.36 -27.66 -7.61
CA PRO A 537 9.06 -28.89 -8.35
C PRO A 537 9.00 -28.67 -9.88
N PHE A 538 8.92 -27.43 -10.32
CA PHE A 538 8.85 -27.04 -11.73
C PHE A 538 10.21 -26.65 -12.33
N ALA A 539 11.24 -26.44 -11.51
CA ALA A 539 12.59 -26.21 -11.98
C ALA A 539 13.12 -27.49 -12.67
N LYS A 540 13.59 -27.36 -13.90
CA LYS A 540 14.26 -28.48 -14.58
C LYS A 540 15.52 -28.84 -13.78
N LYS A 541 15.65 -30.13 -13.40
CA LYS A 541 16.89 -30.69 -12.86
C LYS A 541 18.00 -30.71 -13.92
#